data_fe66989ec5862e26e89804d2a743606e
#
_entry.id   fe66989ec5862e26e89804d2a743606e
#
_cell.length_a   1.000
_cell.length_b   1.000
_cell.length_c   1.000
_cell.angle_alpha   90.00
_cell.angle_beta   90.00
_cell.angle_gamma   90.00
#
_symmetry.space_group_name_H-M   'P 1'
#
loop_
_entity.id
_entity.type
_entity.pdbx_description
1 polymer ?
#
loop_
_entity_poly.entity_id
_entity_poly.type
_entity_poly.pdbx_seq_one_letter_code
_entity_poly.pdbx_strand_id
1 'polypeptide(L)'
;MTNYQSILQKYWGYPDFRGIQQEIIESIGQGKDTLGLMPTGGGKSITFQVPALAMDGVCLVVTPLIALMKDQVQNLRKRGIMAAAIYSGMTRPEIVTTLENCIFGQTKLLYISPERLASELFQTKLRHIKVSFITVDEAHCISQWGYDFRPSYLNIADIKKLKPSAPILALTATATPAVIDDIQERLQFKEKNVFKMSFERKNLTYVVRPTIDKDAEMIHILESVKGSAIVYVRSRKRTKEISDLLEANGIPSTFYHAGLTHSTKDIRQQRWHNDETRVMVATNAFGMGIDKPDVRMVIHYDSPDSIEAYFQEAGRAGRDGKRAYAVLLYDKRDTQKLIKRIDTNFPPKDYIIKVYEDLAYYYQIAAGSGYGHTFSFEIEKFCHIFKHYPLQAHSALVILARAQYIEYETDPESRARLMFLLNRNELYRLDDLTKQEDALITALLRLYGSLFVDYTFIDLGLVADYSQIPQQEIYLMLKSLSQRRILHFIPESKTPYITYTQNRELPERIVISKEVYEYRKEEFTKRINAMIAYANDTTTCRSKMLLNYFGEKQDHDCGRCDVCLDNNTNQVAEEKIDPVRHQILNLLADKAPHYITEIARLTLPREQVTAALQALLDEEILIKEDSIIRMK
;
A
#
# COMPACT_ATOMS: atom_id res chain seq x y z
N MET A 1 8.68 -10.36 -37.02
CA MET A 1 8.87 -10.53 -35.56
C MET A 1 9.20 -9.18 -34.97
N THR A 2 8.36 -8.66 -34.08
CA THR A 2 8.68 -7.46 -33.31
C THR A 2 9.90 -7.80 -32.44
N ASN A 3 11.00 -7.08 -32.63
CA ASN A 3 12.24 -7.39 -31.94
C ASN A 3 12.23 -6.76 -30.54
N TYR A 4 11.40 -7.29 -29.62
CA TYR A 4 11.29 -6.83 -28.23
C TYR A 4 12.63 -6.87 -27.49
N GLN A 5 13.47 -7.87 -27.80
CA GLN A 5 14.77 -8.03 -27.18
C GLN A 5 15.74 -6.90 -27.57
N SER A 6 15.72 -6.44 -28.84
CA SER A 6 16.55 -5.31 -29.23
C SER A 6 16.12 -3.99 -28.59
N ILE A 7 14.82 -3.81 -28.34
CA ILE A 7 14.29 -2.68 -27.59
C ILE A 7 14.77 -2.74 -26.13
N LEU A 8 14.68 -3.91 -25.49
CA LEU A 8 15.15 -4.12 -24.12
C LEU A 8 16.64 -3.78 -24.01
N GLN A 9 17.46 -4.30 -24.90
CA GLN A 9 18.90 -4.05 -24.92
C GLN A 9 19.23 -2.56 -25.18
N LYS A 10 18.54 -1.94 -26.15
CA LYS A 10 18.78 -0.54 -26.51
C LYS A 10 18.49 0.45 -25.39
N TYR A 11 17.36 0.29 -24.69
CA TYR A 11 16.89 1.29 -23.72
C TYR A 11 17.22 0.94 -22.27
N TRP A 12 17.37 -0.33 -21.93
CA TRP A 12 17.65 -0.79 -20.55
C TRP A 12 19.00 -1.47 -20.39
N GLY A 13 19.68 -1.87 -21.49
CA GLY A 13 20.97 -2.54 -21.46
C GLY A 13 20.90 -4.00 -21.00
N TYR A 14 19.71 -4.59 -20.90
CA TYR A 14 19.55 -5.98 -20.52
C TYR A 14 19.61 -6.89 -21.75
N PRO A 15 20.37 -7.99 -21.70
CA PRO A 15 20.48 -8.91 -22.84
C PRO A 15 19.21 -9.75 -23.02
N ASP A 16 18.56 -10.16 -21.92
CA ASP A 16 17.44 -11.08 -21.92
C ASP A 16 16.33 -10.66 -20.97
N PHE A 17 15.12 -11.12 -21.24
CA PHE A 17 13.97 -11.00 -20.34
C PHE A 17 14.11 -11.95 -19.15
N ARG A 18 13.51 -11.59 -18.03
CA ARG A 18 13.53 -12.38 -16.80
C ARG A 18 12.19 -13.08 -16.57
N GLY A 19 12.24 -14.36 -16.16
CA GLY A 19 11.06 -15.13 -15.83
C GLY A 19 10.00 -15.07 -16.94
N ILE A 20 8.77 -14.70 -16.61
CA ILE A 20 7.62 -14.65 -17.52
C ILE A 20 7.45 -13.33 -18.29
N GLN A 21 8.44 -12.44 -18.28
CA GLN A 21 8.33 -11.12 -18.94
C GLN A 21 8.07 -11.25 -20.43
N GLN A 22 8.80 -12.15 -21.10
CA GLN A 22 8.66 -12.36 -22.54
C GLN A 22 7.27 -12.87 -22.91
N GLU A 23 6.76 -13.85 -22.18
CA GLU A 23 5.44 -14.44 -22.41
C GLU A 23 4.32 -13.41 -22.26
N ILE A 24 4.40 -12.53 -21.23
CA ILE A 24 3.46 -11.41 -21.04
C ILE A 24 3.55 -10.43 -22.22
N ILE A 25 4.76 -10.05 -22.63
CA ILE A 25 5.00 -9.11 -23.74
C ILE A 25 4.44 -9.66 -25.06
N GLU A 26 4.69 -10.93 -25.34
CA GLU A 26 4.17 -11.60 -26.54
C GLU A 26 2.65 -11.71 -26.51
N SER A 27 2.06 -12.03 -25.36
CA SER A 27 0.60 -12.14 -25.18
C SER A 27 -0.09 -10.81 -25.46
N ILE A 28 0.37 -9.70 -24.85
CA ILE A 28 -0.19 -8.38 -25.10
C ILE A 28 0.06 -7.89 -26.54
N GLY A 29 1.23 -8.22 -27.11
CA GLY A 29 1.57 -7.94 -28.49
C GLY A 29 0.69 -8.67 -29.52
N GLN A 30 0.11 -9.82 -29.14
CA GLN A 30 -0.90 -10.55 -29.92
C GLN A 30 -2.32 -9.98 -29.75
N GLY A 31 -2.52 -8.93 -28.96
CA GLY A 31 -3.82 -8.32 -28.73
C GLY A 31 -4.69 -9.05 -27.70
N LYS A 32 -4.10 -9.89 -26.84
CA LYS A 32 -4.84 -10.64 -25.80
C LYS A 32 -4.87 -9.84 -24.49
N ASP A 33 -6.04 -9.81 -23.85
CA ASP A 33 -6.12 -9.35 -22.47
C ASP A 33 -5.26 -10.28 -21.59
N THR A 34 -4.41 -9.71 -20.72
CA THR A 34 -3.35 -10.45 -20.04
C THR A 34 -3.24 -10.04 -18.58
N LEU A 35 -3.24 -10.99 -17.67
CA LEU A 35 -2.96 -10.75 -16.24
C LEU A 35 -1.57 -11.32 -15.89
N GLY A 36 -0.65 -10.46 -15.47
CA GLY A 36 0.68 -10.82 -15.00
C GLY A 36 0.78 -10.77 -13.48
N LEU A 37 1.03 -11.91 -12.86
CA LEU A 37 1.33 -12.02 -11.43
C LEU A 37 2.84 -12.12 -11.26
N MET A 38 3.43 -11.03 -10.79
CA MET A 38 4.89 -10.91 -10.66
C MET A 38 5.24 -10.32 -9.29
N PRO A 39 6.14 -10.93 -8.53
CA PRO A 39 6.52 -10.41 -7.21
C PRO A 39 7.14 -9.01 -7.32
N THR A 40 7.19 -8.31 -6.19
CA THR A 40 7.89 -7.02 -6.11
C THR A 40 9.36 -7.21 -6.47
N GLY A 41 9.89 -6.36 -7.35
CA GLY A 41 11.24 -6.52 -7.92
C GLY A 41 11.33 -7.48 -9.12
N GLY A 42 10.24 -8.14 -9.53
CA GLY A 42 10.18 -9.02 -10.70
C GLY A 42 10.25 -8.30 -12.05
N GLY A 43 10.37 -6.96 -12.07
CA GLY A 43 10.50 -6.17 -13.31
C GLY A 43 9.18 -5.96 -14.04
N LYS A 44 8.05 -5.79 -13.33
CA LYS A 44 6.72 -5.51 -13.89
C LYS A 44 6.72 -4.39 -14.95
N SER A 45 7.46 -3.30 -14.71
CA SER A 45 7.47 -2.15 -15.62
C SER A 45 7.96 -2.49 -17.02
N ILE A 46 8.92 -3.40 -17.16
CA ILE A 46 9.45 -3.84 -18.46
C ILE A 46 8.36 -4.49 -19.32
N THR A 47 7.41 -5.21 -18.68
CA THR A 47 6.37 -5.96 -19.41
C THR A 47 5.39 -5.08 -20.18
N PHE A 48 5.28 -3.78 -19.83
CA PHE A 48 4.48 -2.83 -20.60
C PHE A 48 5.32 -1.75 -21.30
N GLN A 49 6.48 -1.39 -20.77
CA GLN A 49 7.32 -0.36 -21.39
C GLN A 49 7.93 -0.83 -22.71
N VAL A 50 8.39 -2.07 -22.79
CA VAL A 50 8.96 -2.64 -24.03
C VAL A 50 7.92 -2.76 -25.14
N PRO A 51 6.76 -3.40 -24.96
CA PRO A 51 5.75 -3.48 -26.01
C PRO A 51 5.17 -2.12 -26.39
N ALA A 52 5.08 -1.15 -25.47
CA ALA A 52 4.65 0.21 -25.79
C ALA A 52 5.55 0.89 -26.84
N LEU A 53 6.86 0.59 -26.83
CA LEU A 53 7.80 1.12 -27.82
C LEU A 53 7.70 0.40 -29.16
N ALA A 54 7.33 -0.87 -29.16
CA ALA A 54 7.22 -1.69 -30.36
C ALA A 54 5.89 -1.49 -31.09
N MET A 55 4.82 -1.22 -30.35
CA MET A 55 3.47 -1.08 -30.91
C MET A 55 3.19 0.35 -31.36
N ASP A 56 2.32 0.49 -32.35
CA ASP A 56 1.87 1.79 -32.82
C ASP A 56 0.74 2.33 -31.94
N GLY A 57 0.90 3.59 -31.51
CA GLY A 57 0.00 4.27 -30.60
C GLY A 57 0.60 4.48 -29.20
N VAL A 58 -0.28 4.85 -28.26
CA VAL A 58 0.06 5.21 -26.88
C VAL A 58 -0.36 4.08 -25.93
N CYS A 59 0.52 3.60 -25.09
CA CYS A 59 0.17 2.78 -23.94
C CYS A 59 -0.40 3.66 -22.84
N LEU A 60 -1.65 3.40 -22.46
CA LEU A 60 -2.30 4.07 -21.32
C LEU A 60 -2.01 3.29 -20.04
N VAL A 61 -1.28 3.88 -19.10
CA VAL A 61 -0.88 3.24 -17.84
C VAL A 61 -1.68 3.82 -16.69
N VAL A 62 -2.61 3.03 -16.15
CA VAL A 62 -3.38 3.39 -14.94
C VAL A 62 -2.64 2.91 -13.71
N THR A 63 -2.27 3.84 -12.82
CA THR A 63 -1.53 3.53 -11.58
C THR A 63 -1.97 4.46 -10.44
N PRO A 64 -2.01 3.97 -9.17
CA PRO A 64 -2.65 4.71 -8.07
C PRO A 64 -1.76 5.80 -7.46
N LEU A 65 -0.48 5.86 -7.80
CA LEU A 65 0.49 6.67 -7.08
C LEU A 65 1.14 7.73 -7.96
N ILE A 66 0.88 8.99 -7.63
CA ILE A 66 1.43 10.16 -8.33
C ILE A 66 2.97 10.19 -8.27
N ALA A 67 3.57 9.89 -7.11
CA ALA A 67 5.02 9.86 -6.96
C ALA A 67 5.66 8.83 -7.91
N LEU A 68 5.12 7.62 -7.95
CA LEU A 68 5.58 6.57 -8.85
C LEU A 68 5.43 6.95 -10.33
N MET A 69 4.31 7.60 -10.70
CA MET A 69 4.13 8.11 -12.07
C MET A 69 5.24 9.08 -12.46
N LYS A 70 5.53 10.05 -11.59
CA LYS A 70 6.57 11.08 -11.83
C LYS A 70 7.94 10.43 -12.02
N ASP A 71 8.30 9.51 -11.14
CA ASP A 71 9.57 8.79 -11.19
C ASP A 71 9.69 7.95 -12.47
N GLN A 72 8.64 7.21 -12.82
CA GLN A 72 8.61 6.40 -14.04
C GLN A 72 8.75 7.28 -15.31
N VAL A 73 7.98 8.37 -15.39
CA VAL A 73 8.05 9.31 -16.52
C VAL A 73 9.44 9.95 -16.62
N GLN A 74 10.02 10.38 -15.49
CA GLN A 74 11.35 10.97 -15.48
C GLN A 74 12.42 9.97 -15.93
N ASN A 75 12.35 8.73 -15.46
CA ASN A 75 13.27 7.66 -15.81
C ASN A 75 13.17 7.28 -17.30
N LEU A 76 11.95 7.25 -17.86
CA LEU A 76 11.73 7.02 -19.28
C LEU A 76 12.29 8.16 -20.13
N ARG A 77 12.03 9.41 -19.75
CA ARG A 77 12.55 10.60 -20.46
C ARG A 77 14.08 10.66 -20.45
N LYS A 78 14.74 10.28 -19.33
CA LYS A 78 16.21 10.15 -19.27
C LYS A 78 16.76 9.13 -20.28
N ARG A 79 15.95 8.13 -20.66
CA ARG A 79 16.29 7.12 -21.70
C ARG A 79 15.91 7.57 -23.11
N GLY A 80 15.42 8.81 -23.29
CA GLY A 80 14.96 9.30 -24.58
C GLY A 80 13.59 8.79 -25.01
N ILE A 81 12.79 8.24 -24.08
CA ILE A 81 11.43 7.74 -24.35
C ILE A 81 10.43 8.82 -24.03
N MET A 82 9.56 9.14 -24.98
CA MET A 82 8.49 10.13 -24.81
C MET A 82 7.38 9.57 -23.94
N ALA A 83 7.36 9.97 -22.68
CA ALA A 83 6.37 9.60 -21.70
C ALA A 83 5.77 10.84 -21.03
N ALA A 84 4.50 10.77 -20.64
CA ALA A 84 3.77 11.83 -19.97
C ALA A 84 2.93 11.28 -18.81
N ALA A 85 2.49 12.14 -17.90
CA ALA A 85 1.59 11.77 -16.82
C ALA A 85 0.47 12.80 -16.66
N ILE A 86 -0.72 12.32 -16.28
CA ILE A 86 -1.87 13.14 -15.89
C ILE A 86 -2.32 12.69 -14.50
N TYR A 87 -2.28 13.62 -13.54
CA TYR A 87 -2.60 13.33 -12.14
C TYR A 87 -3.34 14.50 -11.47
N SER A 88 -3.82 14.28 -10.26
CA SER A 88 -4.44 15.33 -9.45
C SER A 88 -3.42 16.44 -9.13
N GLY A 89 -3.85 17.70 -9.32
CA GLY A 89 -3.00 18.87 -9.13
C GLY A 89 -2.39 19.46 -10.42
N MET A 90 -2.58 18.84 -11.59
CA MET A 90 -2.27 19.47 -12.88
C MET A 90 -3.37 20.45 -13.27
N THR A 91 -2.96 21.56 -13.86
CA THR A 91 -3.89 22.55 -14.44
C THR A 91 -4.54 22.02 -15.72
N ARG A 92 -5.70 22.56 -16.06
CA ARG A 92 -6.41 22.16 -17.30
C ARG A 92 -5.57 22.38 -18.56
N PRO A 93 -4.86 23.52 -18.76
CA PRO A 93 -3.96 23.70 -19.90
C PRO A 93 -2.88 22.61 -19.98
N GLU A 94 -2.24 22.25 -18.86
CA GLU A 94 -1.24 21.19 -18.83
C GLU A 94 -1.83 19.85 -19.27
N ILE A 95 -3.04 19.53 -18.77
CA ILE A 95 -3.75 18.30 -19.16
C ILE A 95 -4.08 18.31 -20.65
N VAL A 96 -4.63 19.43 -21.18
CA VAL A 96 -4.96 19.56 -22.60
C VAL A 96 -3.71 19.41 -23.47
N THR A 97 -2.64 20.13 -23.15
CA THR A 97 -1.35 20.04 -23.88
C THR A 97 -0.81 18.61 -23.84
N THR A 98 -0.87 17.94 -22.69
CA THR A 98 -0.42 16.56 -22.56
C THR A 98 -1.23 15.60 -23.43
N LEU A 99 -2.55 15.77 -23.48
CA LEU A 99 -3.44 14.93 -24.30
C LEU A 99 -3.26 15.25 -25.80
N GLU A 100 -3.04 16.49 -26.19
CA GLU A 100 -2.75 16.88 -27.57
C GLU A 100 -1.40 16.29 -28.03
N ASN A 101 -0.39 16.27 -27.18
CA ASN A 101 0.87 15.58 -27.46
C ASN A 101 0.69 14.05 -27.62
N CYS A 102 -0.34 13.46 -27.01
CA CYS A 102 -0.70 12.07 -27.24
C CYS A 102 -1.45 11.85 -28.57
N ILE A 103 -2.20 12.87 -29.05
CA ILE A 103 -2.96 12.79 -30.32
C ILE A 103 -2.03 13.05 -31.52
N PHE A 104 -1.23 14.13 -31.45
CA PHE A 104 -0.46 14.65 -32.59
C PHE A 104 1.05 14.44 -32.46
N GLY A 105 1.54 14.10 -31.27
CA GLY A 105 2.95 13.93 -30.98
C GLY A 105 3.42 12.48 -31.00
N GLN A 106 4.61 12.27 -30.43
CA GLN A 106 5.26 10.97 -30.38
C GLN A 106 5.22 10.32 -28.98
N THR A 107 4.25 10.69 -28.14
CA THR A 107 4.10 10.10 -26.81
C THR A 107 3.84 8.60 -26.92
N LYS A 108 4.65 7.79 -26.23
CA LYS A 108 4.53 6.31 -26.22
C LYS A 108 3.83 5.79 -24.98
N LEU A 109 4.00 6.46 -23.84
CA LEU A 109 3.36 6.07 -22.58
C LEU A 109 2.69 7.27 -21.94
N LEU A 110 1.42 7.12 -21.61
CA LEU A 110 0.65 8.08 -20.83
C LEU A 110 0.23 7.45 -19.50
N TYR A 111 0.83 7.92 -18.41
CA TYR A 111 0.44 7.53 -17.06
C TYR A 111 -0.74 8.38 -16.59
N ILE A 112 -1.70 7.76 -15.93
CA ILE A 112 -2.90 8.45 -15.44
C ILE A 112 -3.36 7.88 -14.10
N SER A 113 -3.80 8.76 -13.20
CA SER A 113 -4.44 8.32 -11.97
C SER A 113 -5.88 7.86 -12.23
N PRO A 114 -6.36 6.82 -11.52
CA PRO A 114 -7.68 6.23 -11.76
C PRO A 114 -8.83 7.22 -11.56
N GLU A 115 -8.67 8.24 -10.71
CA GLU A 115 -9.67 9.29 -10.46
C GLU A 115 -9.89 10.18 -11.71
N ARG A 116 -8.87 10.31 -12.55
CA ARG A 116 -8.93 11.12 -13.79
C ARG A 116 -9.66 10.42 -14.94
N LEU A 117 -9.86 9.11 -14.87
CA LEU A 117 -10.56 8.35 -15.91
C LEU A 117 -12.01 8.77 -16.08
N ALA A 118 -12.67 9.22 -15.03
CA ALA A 118 -14.06 9.71 -15.07
C ALA A 118 -14.19 11.13 -15.64
N SER A 119 -13.08 11.85 -15.84
CA SER A 119 -13.10 13.23 -16.35
C SER A 119 -13.63 13.28 -17.79
N GLU A 120 -14.66 14.07 -18.05
CA GLU A 120 -15.25 14.28 -19.36
C GLU A 120 -14.21 14.78 -20.40
N LEU A 121 -13.35 15.71 -19.97
CA LEU A 121 -12.27 16.22 -20.81
C LEU A 121 -11.33 15.08 -21.24
N PHE A 122 -10.94 14.22 -20.31
CA PHE A 122 -10.08 13.08 -20.62
C PHE A 122 -10.76 12.11 -21.58
N GLN A 123 -12.01 11.71 -21.30
CA GLN A 123 -12.76 10.77 -22.13
C GLN A 123 -12.97 11.30 -23.55
N THR A 124 -13.28 12.60 -23.69
CA THR A 124 -13.45 13.25 -24.99
C THR A 124 -12.18 13.23 -25.81
N LYS A 125 -11.05 13.63 -25.22
CA LYS A 125 -9.74 13.62 -25.91
C LYS A 125 -9.24 12.19 -26.17
N LEU A 126 -9.49 11.25 -25.26
CA LEU A 126 -9.12 9.85 -25.41
C LEU A 126 -9.70 9.22 -26.69
N ARG A 127 -10.91 9.60 -27.10
CA ARG A 127 -11.51 9.10 -28.36
C ARG A 127 -10.61 9.31 -29.57
N HIS A 128 -9.81 10.38 -29.58
CA HIS A 128 -8.90 10.76 -30.65
C HIS A 128 -7.49 10.19 -30.49
N ILE A 129 -7.12 9.69 -29.31
CA ILE A 129 -5.83 9.07 -29.07
C ILE A 129 -5.84 7.63 -29.62
N LYS A 130 -4.86 7.26 -30.43
CA LYS A 130 -4.62 5.87 -30.82
C LYS A 130 -4.00 5.13 -29.64
N VAL A 131 -4.79 4.32 -28.92
CA VAL A 131 -4.32 3.52 -27.78
C VAL A 131 -3.85 2.17 -28.28
N SER A 132 -2.58 1.83 -28.02
CA SER A 132 -2.02 0.51 -28.34
C SER A 132 -2.54 -0.58 -27.41
N PHE A 133 -2.50 -0.33 -26.11
CA PHE A 133 -3.07 -1.17 -25.06
C PHE A 133 -3.20 -0.37 -23.76
N ILE A 134 -3.96 -0.92 -22.79
CA ILE A 134 -4.18 -0.32 -21.49
C ILE A 134 -3.43 -1.16 -20.45
N THR A 135 -2.53 -0.56 -19.69
CA THR A 135 -1.87 -1.19 -18.55
C THR A 135 -2.57 -0.78 -17.25
N VAL A 136 -2.89 -1.75 -16.43
CA VAL A 136 -3.45 -1.56 -15.09
C VAL A 136 -2.41 -2.03 -14.08
N ASP A 137 -1.66 -1.08 -13.53
CA ASP A 137 -0.70 -1.38 -12.48
C ASP A 137 -1.40 -1.46 -11.12
N GLU A 138 -0.87 -2.27 -10.21
CA GLU A 138 -1.49 -2.64 -8.93
C GLU A 138 -2.96 -3.08 -9.11
N ALA A 139 -3.20 -3.97 -10.09
CA ALA A 139 -4.53 -4.38 -10.51
C ALA A 139 -5.40 -4.98 -9.39
N HIS A 140 -4.79 -5.44 -8.28
CA HIS A 140 -5.53 -5.87 -7.09
C HIS A 140 -6.41 -4.77 -6.49
N CYS A 141 -6.13 -3.48 -6.79
CA CYS A 141 -6.95 -2.35 -6.34
C CYS A 141 -8.37 -2.34 -6.95
N ILE A 142 -8.62 -3.05 -8.05
CA ILE A 142 -9.96 -3.15 -8.65
C ILE A 142 -10.87 -4.13 -7.89
N SER A 143 -10.28 -5.06 -7.16
CA SER A 143 -11.00 -6.13 -6.47
C SER A 143 -11.48 -5.67 -5.10
N GLN A 144 -12.76 -5.85 -4.82
CA GLN A 144 -13.32 -5.63 -3.48
C GLN A 144 -12.77 -6.64 -2.46
N TRP A 145 -12.28 -7.77 -2.93
CA TRP A 145 -11.61 -8.81 -2.15
C TRP A 145 -10.13 -8.53 -1.95
N GLY A 146 -9.57 -7.51 -2.65
CA GLY A 146 -8.20 -7.03 -2.49
C GLY A 146 -8.00 -6.28 -1.17
N TYR A 147 -6.76 -6.25 -0.66
CA TYR A 147 -6.44 -5.57 0.59
C TYR A 147 -6.43 -4.02 0.47
N ASP A 148 -6.26 -3.47 -0.74
CA ASP A 148 -6.26 -2.03 -1.06
C ASP A 148 -7.29 -1.71 -2.17
N PHE A 149 -8.55 -2.00 -1.92
CA PHE A 149 -9.61 -1.71 -2.89
C PHE A 149 -9.81 -0.21 -3.08
N ARG A 150 -9.79 0.23 -4.34
CA ARG A 150 -10.01 1.63 -4.75
C ARG A 150 -11.17 1.71 -5.74
N PRO A 151 -12.31 2.33 -5.36
CA PRO A 151 -13.50 2.42 -6.23
C PRO A 151 -13.20 3.05 -7.60
N SER A 152 -12.27 4.01 -7.67
CA SER A 152 -11.88 4.68 -8.91
C SER A 152 -11.31 3.74 -9.98
N TYR A 153 -10.79 2.55 -9.59
CA TYR A 153 -10.35 1.52 -10.54
C TYR A 153 -11.50 0.90 -11.34
N LEU A 154 -12.72 0.95 -10.84
CA LEU A 154 -13.90 0.46 -11.58
C LEU A 154 -14.14 1.26 -12.88
N ASN A 155 -13.71 2.52 -12.92
CA ASN A 155 -13.80 3.36 -14.11
C ASN A 155 -12.96 2.84 -15.30
N ILE A 156 -12.01 1.91 -15.06
CA ILE A 156 -11.19 1.30 -16.13
C ILE A 156 -12.09 0.54 -17.11
N ALA A 157 -13.15 -0.11 -16.64
CA ALA A 157 -14.12 -0.79 -17.50
C ALA A 157 -14.79 0.15 -18.51
N ASP A 158 -15.06 1.41 -18.13
CA ASP A 158 -15.63 2.41 -19.03
C ASP A 158 -14.61 2.88 -20.09
N ILE A 159 -13.33 2.97 -19.72
CA ILE A 159 -12.25 3.23 -20.68
C ILE A 159 -12.13 2.10 -21.71
N LYS A 160 -12.29 0.85 -21.30
CA LYS A 160 -12.34 -0.31 -22.21
C LYS A 160 -13.49 -0.19 -23.22
N LYS A 161 -14.67 0.30 -22.79
CA LYS A 161 -15.80 0.57 -23.71
C LYS A 161 -15.48 1.66 -24.74
N LEU A 162 -14.70 2.69 -24.37
CA LEU A 162 -14.26 3.74 -25.29
C LEU A 162 -13.18 3.25 -26.26
N LYS A 163 -12.38 2.26 -25.89
CA LYS A 163 -11.29 1.67 -26.66
C LYS A 163 -11.38 0.14 -26.71
N PRO A 164 -12.43 -0.41 -27.34
CA PRO A 164 -12.72 -1.85 -27.30
C PRO A 164 -11.68 -2.72 -27.99
N SER A 165 -10.91 -2.16 -28.93
CA SER A 165 -9.81 -2.85 -29.62
C SER A 165 -8.51 -2.89 -28.82
N ALA A 166 -8.32 -2.04 -27.82
CA ALA A 166 -7.11 -2.01 -27.00
C ALA A 166 -7.16 -3.15 -25.97
N PRO A 167 -6.20 -4.10 -25.99
CA PRO A 167 -6.14 -5.15 -24.97
C PRO A 167 -5.70 -4.56 -23.63
N ILE A 168 -6.02 -5.27 -22.55
CA ILE A 168 -5.64 -4.88 -21.19
C ILE A 168 -4.50 -5.75 -20.69
N LEU A 169 -3.44 -5.11 -20.17
CA LEU A 169 -2.39 -5.74 -19.38
C LEU A 169 -2.57 -5.36 -17.91
N ALA A 170 -3.09 -6.27 -17.11
CA ALA A 170 -3.21 -6.10 -15.67
C ALA A 170 -1.97 -6.69 -14.97
N LEU A 171 -1.39 -5.94 -14.03
CA LEU A 171 -0.18 -6.34 -13.30
C LEU A 171 -0.39 -6.18 -11.80
N THR A 172 0.00 -7.19 -11.04
CA THR A 172 0.03 -7.11 -9.58
C THR A 172 1.13 -7.99 -8.98
N ALA A 173 1.59 -7.62 -7.78
CA ALA A 173 2.56 -8.41 -7.02
C ALA A 173 1.89 -9.34 -5.99
N THR A 174 0.64 -9.09 -5.64
CA THR A 174 -0.05 -9.76 -4.53
C THR A 174 -1.51 -9.98 -4.91
N ALA A 175 -1.88 -11.22 -5.20
CA ALA A 175 -3.27 -11.58 -5.46
C ALA A 175 -3.51 -13.04 -5.05
N THR A 176 -4.54 -13.26 -4.26
CA THR A 176 -5.05 -14.61 -3.97
C THR A 176 -5.85 -15.14 -5.17
N PRO A 177 -6.12 -16.45 -5.27
CA PRO A 177 -6.90 -16.99 -6.38
C PRO A 177 -8.25 -16.29 -6.60
N ALA A 178 -8.96 -15.93 -5.54
CA ALA A 178 -10.23 -15.19 -5.62
C ALA A 178 -10.05 -13.80 -6.23
N VAL A 179 -8.97 -13.09 -5.87
CA VAL A 179 -8.65 -11.77 -6.42
C VAL A 179 -8.25 -11.86 -7.90
N ILE A 180 -7.56 -12.93 -8.31
CA ILE A 180 -7.18 -13.18 -9.71
C ILE A 180 -8.44 -13.30 -10.60
N ASP A 181 -9.44 -14.05 -10.16
CA ASP A 181 -10.69 -14.21 -10.90
C ASP A 181 -11.49 -12.90 -10.95
N ASP A 182 -11.61 -12.19 -9.83
CA ASP A 182 -12.33 -10.90 -9.75
C ASP A 182 -11.68 -9.80 -10.61
N ILE A 183 -10.34 -9.73 -10.69
CA ILE A 183 -9.63 -8.79 -11.57
C ILE A 183 -10.03 -9.00 -13.03
N GLN A 184 -10.00 -10.25 -13.51
CA GLN A 184 -10.33 -10.56 -14.90
C GLN A 184 -11.79 -10.27 -15.23
N GLU A 185 -12.70 -10.59 -14.30
CA GLU A 185 -14.13 -10.31 -14.42
C GLU A 185 -14.40 -8.80 -14.47
N ARG A 186 -13.85 -8.02 -13.51
CA ARG A 186 -14.03 -6.56 -13.44
C ARG A 186 -13.44 -5.83 -14.63
N LEU A 187 -12.31 -6.29 -15.15
CA LEU A 187 -11.68 -5.74 -16.34
C LEU A 187 -12.31 -6.27 -17.64
N GLN A 188 -13.32 -7.13 -17.55
CA GLN A 188 -14.07 -7.68 -18.70
C GLN A 188 -13.13 -8.36 -19.71
N PHE A 189 -12.21 -9.21 -19.24
CA PHE A 189 -11.37 -10.01 -20.11
C PHE A 189 -12.21 -10.91 -21.00
N LYS A 190 -11.88 -10.98 -22.28
CA LYS A 190 -12.60 -11.87 -23.23
C LYS A 190 -12.41 -13.34 -22.90
N GLU A 191 -11.20 -13.69 -22.47
CA GLU A 191 -10.80 -15.03 -22.07
C GLU A 191 -9.88 -14.93 -20.84
N LYS A 192 -9.94 -15.93 -19.95
CA LYS A 192 -9.01 -16.00 -18.82
C LYS A 192 -7.60 -16.25 -19.34
N ASN A 193 -6.68 -15.34 -19.06
CA ASN A 193 -5.31 -15.40 -19.51
C ASN A 193 -4.37 -14.86 -18.42
N VAL A 194 -3.74 -15.76 -17.70
CA VAL A 194 -2.95 -15.46 -16.51
C VAL A 194 -1.55 -16.05 -16.64
N PHE A 195 -0.54 -15.20 -16.52
CA PHE A 195 0.85 -15.60 -16.35
C PHE A 195 1.27 -15.41 -14.91
N LYS A 196 1.79 -16.45 -14.29
CA LYS A 196 2.16 -16.43 -12.88
C LYS A 196 3.63 -16.77 -12.71
N MET A 197 4.40 -15.83 -12.18
CA MET A 197 5.74 -16.08 -11.68
C MET A 197 5.65 -16.58 -10.24
N SER A 198 6.50 -17.51 -9.85
CA SER A 198 6.57 -17.92 -8.46
C SER A 198 6.83 -16.73 -7.54
N PHE A 199 6.12 -16.70 -6.44
CA PHE A 199 6.32 -15.71 -5.38
C PHE A 199 7.51 -16.05 -4.46
N GLU A 200 8.15 -17.20 -4.67
CA GLU A 200 9.31 -17.60 -3.89
C GLU A 200 10.48 -16.62 -4.06
N ARG A 201 10.98 -16.15 -2.94
CA ARG A 201 12.15 -15.25 -2.86
C ARG A 201 13.33 -16.01 -2.23
N LYS A 202 14.11 -16.71 -3.09
CA LYS A 202 15.24 -17.55 -2.63
C LYS A 202 16.32 -16.80 -1.85
N ASN A 203 16.44 -15.50 -2.00
CA ASN A 203 17.41 -14.66 -1.31
C ASN A 203 16.85 -13.96 -0.06
N LEU A 204 15.54 -14.05 0.20
CA LEU A 204 14.87 -13.40 1.33
C LEU A 204 14.55 -14.41 2.43
N THR A 205 15.05 -14.15 3.61
CA THR A 205 14.82 -14.96 4.80
C THR A 205 13.72 -14.32 5.64
N TYR A 206 12.60 -15.01 5.82
CA TYR A 206 11.52 -14.59 6.69
C TYR A 206 11.75 -15.11 8.10
N VAL A 207 11.59 -14.25 9.10
CA VAL A 207 11.84 -14.58 10.51
C VAL A 207 10.73 -13.95 11.36
N VAL A 208 10.14 -14.72 12.25
CA VAL A 208 9.31 -14.20 13.34
C VAL A 208 10.13 -14.27 14.63
N ARG A 209 10.26 -13.13 15.30
CA ARG A 209 10.99 -13.00 16.58
C ARG A 209 10.02 -12.74 17.71
N PRO A 210 9.68 -13.76 18.52
CA PRO A 210 8.93 -13.56 19.74
C PRO A 210 9.75 -12.70 20.71
N THR A 211 9.23 -11.55 21.12
CA THR A 211 9.93 -10.67 22.06
C THR A 211 8.97 -9.79 22.83
N ILE A 212 9.26 -9.59 24.12
CA ILE A 212 8.54 -8.65 24.99
C ILE A 212 9.12 -7.24 24.83
N ASP A 213 10.44 -7.13 24.64
CA ASP A 213 11.16 -5.88 24.43
C ASP A 213 11.55 -5.73 22.95
N LYS A 214 10.66 -5.12 22.20
CA LYS A 214 10.88 -4.89 20.77
C LYS A 214 11.96 -3.85 20.48
N ASP A 215 12.18 -2.90 21.38
CA ASP A 215 13.18 -1.85 21.20
C ASP A 215 14.59 -2.46 21.27
N ALA A 216 14.87 -3.24 22.32
CA ALA A 216 16.15 -3.93 22.48
C ALA A 216 16.41 -4.95 21.36
N GLU A 217 15.40 -5.76 21.00
CA GLU A 217 15.54 -6.76 19.93
C GLU A 217 15.79 -6.11 18.56
N MET A 218 15.09 -5.02 18.24
CA MET A 218 15.29 -4.25 17.00
C MET A 218 16.73 -3.71 16.91
N ILE A 219 17.25 -3.11 17.97
CA ILE A 219 18.61 -2.59 18.02
C ILE A 219 19.60 -3.73 17.81
N HIS A 220 19.47 -4.82 18.55
CA HIS A 220 20.32 -6.01 18.43
C HIS A 220 20.36 -6.56 16.99
N ILE A 221 19.20 -6.68 16.35
CA ILE A 221 19.10 -7.14 14.96
C ILE A 221 19.81 -6.18 14.01
N LEU A 222 19.59 -4.87 14.16
CA LEU A 222 20.22 -3.84 13.33
C LEU A 222 21.73 -3.77 13.52
N GLU A 223 22.24 -4.06 14.71
CA GLU A 223 23.68 -4.17 14.97
C GLU A 223 24.30 -5.42 14.34
N SER A 224 23.56 -6.53 14.34
CA SER A 224 24.03 -7.82 13.82
C SER A 224 24.08 -7.85 12.28
N VAL A 225 23.15 -7.19 11.58
CA VAL A 225 23.08 -7.18 10.12
C VAL A 225 23.31 -5.78 9.59
N LYS A 226 24.45 -5.55 8.95
CA LYS A 226 24.81 -4.25 8.36
C LYS A 226 24.10 -4.01 7.02
N GLY A 227 24.05 -2.73 6.59
CA GLY A 227 23.45 -2.28 5.35
C GLY A 227 22.13 -1.54 5.56
N SER A 228 21.54 -1.08 4.48
CA SER A 228 20.31 -0.29 4.49
C SER A 228 19.12 -1.09 5.03
N ALA A 229 18.27 -0.47 5.86
CA ALA A 229 17.13 -1.11 6.48
C ALA A 229 15.87 -0.23 6.47
N ILE A 230 14.71 -0.89 6.56
CA ILE A 230 13.41 -0.24 6.76
C ILE A 230 12.78 -0.84 8.03
N VAL A 231 12.25 0.03 8.90
CA VAL A 231 11.48 -0.36 10.09
C VAL A 231 10.05 0.12 9.92
N TYR A 232 9.10 -0.79 9.83
CA TYR A 232 7.68 -0.46 9.70
C TYR A 232 7.00 -0.37 11.05
N VAL A 233 6.33 0.76 11.27
CA VAL A 233 5.49 1.05 12.43
C VAL A 233 4.14 1.61 11.98
N ARG A 234 3.11 1.53 12.81
CA ARG A 234 1.77 2.01 12.43
C ARG A 234 1.52 3.48 12.76
N SER A 235 2.11 3.98 13.80
CA SER A 235 1.84 5.33 14.29
C SER A 235 2.81 6.36 13.72
N ARG A 236 2.28 7.49 13.22
CA ARG A 236 3.10 8.63 12.78
C ARG A 236 4.03 9.11 13.92
N LYS A 237 3.52 9.17 15.15
CA LYS A 237 4.30 9.55 16.33
C LYS A 237 5.44 8.55 16.60
N ARG A 238 5.13 7.24 16.52
CA ARG A 238 6.10 6.17 16.78
C ARG A 238 7.23 6.15 15.74
N THR A 239 7.02 6.62 14.50
CA THR A 239 8.11 6.71 13.52
C THR A 239 9.23 7.61 13.99
N LYS A 240 8.90 8.75 14.60
CA LYS A 240 9.88 9.68 15.14
C LYS A 240 10.52 9.12 16.40
N GLU A 241 9.74 8.61 17.35
CA GLU A 241 10.24 8.06 18.62
C GLU A 241 11.28 6.94 18.39
N ILE A 242 11.01 6.02 17.47
CA ILE A 242 11.96 4.95 17.12
C ILE A 242 13.18 5.49 16.37
N SER A 243 13.00 6.46 15.48
CA SER A 243 14.14 7.09 14.82
C SER A 243 15.05 7.78 15.84
N ASP A 244 14.49 8.54 16.77
CA ASP A 244 15.26 9.19 17.85
C ASP A 244 15.97 8.16 18.75
N LEU A 245 15.31 7.02 19.05
CA LEU A 245 15.90 5.91 19.80
C LEU A 245 17.09 5.29 19.06
N LEU A 246 16.97 5.04 17.75
CA LEU A 246 18.07 4.49 16.96
C LEU A 246 19.26 5.44 16.87
N GLU A 247 19.01 6.72 16.67
CA GLU A 247 20.04 7.78 16.68
C GLU A 247 20.79 7.81 18.03
N ALA A 248 20.06 7.74 19.15
CA ALA A 248 20.64 7.69 20.50
C ALA A 248 21.54 6.44 20.73
N ASN A 249 21.31 5.36 19.98
CA ASN A 249 22.13 4.15 20.00
C ASN A 249 23.18 4.10 18.87
N GLY A 250 23.47 5.26 18.23
CA GLY A 250 24.50 5.35 17.20
C GLY A 250 24.14 4.70 15.86
N ILE A 251 22.86 4.44 15.60
CA ILE A 251 22.36 3.92 14.34
C ILE A 251 21.74 5.04 13.52
N PRO A 252 22.41 5.55 12.44
CA PRO A 252 21.89 6.65 11.64
C PRO A 252 20.53 6.32 11.06
N SER A 253 19.52 7.09 11.42
CA SER A 253 18.14 6.84 11.04
C SER A 253 17.40 8.11 10.61
N THR A 254 16.30 7.94 9.93
CA THR A 254 15.32 8.99 9.62
C THR A 254 13.92 8.39 9.61
N PHE A 255 12.89 9.26 9.62
CA PHE A 255 11.51 8.77 9.65
C PHE A 255 10.67 9.31 8.50
N TYR A 256 9.63 8.54 8.12
CA TYR A 256 8.74 8.86 7.01
C TYR A 256 7.28 8.47 7.32
N HIS A 257 6.35 9.41 7.08
CA HIS A 257 4.92 9.16 7.19
C HIS A 257 4.11 10.13 6.31
N ALA A 258 2.84 9.84 6.05
CA ALA A 258 1.98 10.64 5.18
C ALA A 258 1.88 12.12 5.59
N GLY A 259 1.88 12.43 6.88
CA GLY A 259 1.76 13.80 7.40
C GLY A 259 3.00 14.71 7.24
N LEU A 260 4.08 14.25 6.62
CA LEU A 260 5.23 15.10 6.27
C LEU A 260 4.96 15.89 5.00
N THR A 261 5.54 17.08 4.86
CA THR A 261 5.49 17.86 3.62
C THR A 261 6.22 17.13 2.49
N HIS A 262 5.83 17.38 1.23
CA HIS A 262 6.46 16.75 0.07
C HIS A 262 7.98 16.97 0.05
N SER A 263 8.43 18.19 0.26
CA SER A 263 9.88 18.49 0.29
C SER A 263 10.63 17.71 1.37
N THR A 264 10.04 17.55 2.57
CA THR A 264 10.63 16.76 3.65
C THR A 264 10.67 15.28 3.29
N LYS A 265 9.60 14.76 2.67
CA LYS A 265 9.53 13.37 2.18
C LYS A 265 10.65 13.09 1.18
N ASP A 266 10.81 13.96 0.18
CA ASP A 266 11.80 13.82 -0.88
C ASP A 266 13.24 13.87 -0.33
N ILE A 267 13.54 14.85 0.53
CA ILE A 267 14.88 14.98 1.15
C ILE A 267 15.23 13.73 1.97
N ARG A 268 14.31 13.24 2.80
CA ARG A 268 14.57 12.08 3.66
C ARG A 268 14.72 10.80 2.85
N GLN A 269 13.87 10.62 1.84
CA GLN A 269 13.95 9.48 0.92
C GLN A 269 15.27 9.50 0.16
N GLN A 270 15.71 10.65 -0.32
CA GLN A 270 16.96 10.79 -1.06
C GLN A 270 18.19 10.51 -0.19
N ARG A 271 18.23 11.04 1.03
CA ARG A 271 19.30 10.76 1.99
C ARG A 271 19.42 9.27 2.30
N TRP A 272 18.29 8.59 2.49
CA TRP A 272 18.28 7.15 2.70
C TRP A 272 18.66 6.37 1.43
N HIS A 273 18.21 6.82 0.26
CA HIS A 273 18.58 6.21 -1.02
C HIS A 273 20.08 6.30 -1.31
N ASN A 274 20.71 7.41 -0.93
CA ASN A 274 22.14 7.67 -1.12
C ASN A 274 23.03 7.10 0.02
N ASP A 275 22.48 6.30 0.94
CA ASP A 275 23.16 5.74 2.11
C ASP A 275 23.72 6.77 3.12
N GLU A 276 23.30 8.06 3.02
CA GLU A 276 23.59 9.07 4.02
C GLU A 276 22.89 8.79 5.36
N THR A 277 21.79 8.05 5.29
CA THR A 277 21.04 7.54 6.44
C THR A 277 20.79 6.05 6.24
N ARG A 278 21.14 5.24 7.22
CA ARG A 278 21.09 3.78 7.12
C ARG A 278 19.67 3.20 7.27
N VAL A 279 18.90 3.70 8.24
CA VAL A 279 17.59 3.14 8.59
C VAL A 279 16.47 4.14 8.29
N MET A 280 15.45 3.68 7.57
CA MET A 280 14.20 4.40 7.38
C MET A 280 13.13 3.85 8.30
N VAL A 281 12.68 4.62 9.29
CA VAL A 281 11.54 4.25 10.15
C VAL A 281 10.26 4.82 9.56
N ALA A 282 9.32 3.99 9.19
CA ALA A 282 8.19 4.47 8.39
C ALA A 282 6.85 3.82 8.73
N THR A 283 5.77 4.52 8.38
CA THR A 283 4.46 3.90 8.22
C THR A 283 4.36 3.27 6.83
N ASN A 284 3.25 2.56 6.54
CA ASN A 284 2.94 2.02 5.21
C ASN A 284 2.93 3.08 4.09
N ALA A 285 2.91 4.38 4.43
CA ALA A 285 3.08 5.48 3.46
C ALA A 285 4.45 5.46 2.77
N PHE A 286 5.49 4.89 3.41
CA PHE A 286 6.78 4.60 2.79
C PHE A 286 6.72 3.22 2.17
N GLY A 287 6.20 3.17 0.96
CA GLY A 287 5.87 1.88 0.41
C GLY A 287 6.00 1.82 -1.11
N MET A 288 4.88 1.97 -1.78
CA MET A 288 4.82 1.83 -3.24
C MET A 288 5.76 2.86 -3.91
N GLY A 289 6.52 2.41 -4.91
CA GLY A 289 7.47 3.28 -5.64
C GLY A 289 8.90 3.32 -5.12
N ILE A 290 9.22 2.68 -4.00
CA ILE A 290 10.61 2.61 -3.52
C ILE A 290 11.37 1.58 -4.34
N ASP A 291 12.46 2.00 -4.98
CA ASP A 291 13.30 1.16 -5.84
C ASP A 291 14.77 1.16 -5.42
N LYS A 292 15.03 1.05 -4.11
CA LYS A 292 16.40 0.81 -3.60
C LYS A 292 16.68 -0.69 -3.64
N PRO A 293 17.67 -1.16 -4.42
CA PRO A 293 17.88 -2.58 -4.65
C PRO A 293 18.55 -3.30 -3.47
N ASP A 294 19.35 -2.58 -2.70
CA ASP A 294 20.29 -3.10 -1.71
C ASP A 294 19.80 -3.01 -0.26
N VAL A 295 18.49 -2.97 -0.04
CA VAL A 295 17.91 -3.06 1.31
C VAL A 295 18.20 -4.44 1.89
N ARG A 296 18.97 -4.47 2.98
CA ARG A 296 19.35 -5.76 3.62
C ARG A 296 18.33 -6.27 4.60
N MET A 297 17.51 -5.37 5.14
CA MET A 297 16.56 -5.75 6.17
C MET A 297 15.27 -4.94 6.12
N VAL A 298 14.15 -5.63 6.33
CA VAL A 298 12.86 -5.04 6.62
C VAL A 298 12.40 -5.59 7.98
N ILE A 299 12.18 -4.69 8.95
CA ILE A 299 11.68 -5.05 10.27
C ILE A 299 10.25 -4.55 10.40
N HIS A 300 9.32 -5.43 10.72
CA HIS A 300 7.98 -5.07 11.14
C HIS A 300 7.96 -4.99 12.68
N TYR A 301 8.07 -3.77 13.19
CA TYR A 301 7.95 -3.50 14.63
C TYR A 301 6.51 -3.68 15.10
N ASP A 302 5.54 -3.20 14.30
CA ASP A 302 4.12 -3.48 14.46
C ASP A 302 3.65 -4.43 13.36
N SER A 303 2.83 -5.41 13.71
CA SER A 303 2.28 -6.36 12.74
C SER A 303 1.35 -5.64 11.76
N PRO A 304 1.48 -5.87 10.45
CA PRO A 304 0.51 -5.43 9.45
C PRO A 304 -0.84 -6.13 9.62
N ASP A 305 -1.87 -5.63 8.95
CA ASP A 305 -3.24 -6.16 9.07
C ASP A 305 -3.51 -7.36 8.17
N SER A 306 -2.56 -7.71 7.30
CA SER A 306 -2.72 -8.81 6.36
C SER A 306 -1.38 -9.37 5.89
N ILE A 307 -1.41 -10.60 5.40
CA ILE A 307 -0.27 -11.27 4.77
C ILE A 307 0.15 -10.54 3.48
N GLU A 308 -0.79 -9.99 2.72
CA GLU A 308 -0.49 -9.24 1.48
C GLU A 308 0.34 -8.00 1.78
N ALA A 309 -0.06 -7.21 2.78
CA ALA A 309 0.70 -6.04 3.22
C ALA A 309 2.10 -6.45 3.74
N TYR A 310 2.16 -7.48 4.58
CA TYR A 310 3.43 -8.03 5.07
C TYR A 310 4.35 -8.45 3.92
N PHE A 311 3.83 -9.22 2.96
CA PHE A 311 4.60 -9.73 1.84
C PHE A 311 5.09 -8.60 0.91
N GLN A 312 4.25 -7.60 0.66
CA GLN A 312 4.62 -6.45 -0.15
C GLN A 312 5.71 -5.59 0.50
N GLU A 313 5.59 -5.34 1.81
CA GLU A 313 6.56 -4.59 2.60
C GLU A 313 7.88 -5.36 2.75
N ALA A 314 7.83 -6.63 3.14
CA ALA A 314 8.97 -7.55 3.23
C ALA A 314 9.71 -7.69 1.88
N GLY A 315 8.97 -7.73 0.77
CA GLY A 315 9.49 -7.85 -0.59
C GLY A 315 10.38 -6.69 -1.06
N ARG A 316 10.50 -5.62 -0.27
CA ARG A 316 11.43 -4.51 -0.54
C ARG A 316 12.88 -4.89 -0.26
N ALA A 317 13.11 -5.86 0.61
CA ALA A 317 14.45 -6.35 0.90
C ALA A 317 15.01 -7.22 -0.24
N GLY A 318 16.32 -7.08 -0.51
CA GLY A 318 17.08 -7.96 -1.39
C GLY A 318 16.65 -7.95 -2.86
N ARG A 319 16.28 -6.81 -3.43
CA ARG A 319 15.93 -6.72 -4.86
C ARG A 319 17.12 -6.93 -5.78
N ASP A 320 18.32 -6.75 -5.28
CA ASP A 320 19.59 -7.03 -5.97
C ASP A 320 19.94 -8.53 -6.04
N GLY A 321 19.09 -9.40 -5.48
CA GLY A 321 19.31 -10.84 -5.43
C GLY A 321 20.23 -11.30 -4.31
N LYS A 322 20.85 -10.40 -3.56
CA LYS A 322 21.70 -10.74 -2.41
C LYS A 322 20.85 -11.08 -1.18
N ARG A 323 21.43 -11.83 -0.25
CA ARG A 323 20.76 -12.25 0.98
C ARG A 323 20.21 -11.05 1.76
N ALA A 324 18.96 -11.15 2.17
CA ALA A 324 18.24 -10.14 2.92
C ALA A 324 17.26 -10.80 3.90
N TYR A 325 16.75 -10.01 4.85
CA TYR A 325 15.92 -10.49 5.93
C TYR A 325 14.65 -9.69 6.05
N ALA A 326 13.54 -10.38 6.31
CA ALA A 326 12.27 -9.80 6.70
C ALA A 326 11.94 -10.32 8.10
N VAL A 327 11.98 -9.43 9.09
CA VAL A 327 11.80 -9.78 10.49
C VAL A 327 10.51 -9.19 11.02
N LEU A 328 9.66 -10.03 11.59
CA LEU A 328 8.46 -9.63 12.33
C LEU A 328 8.73 -9.73 13.82
N LEU A 329 8.73 -8.62 14.53
CA LEU A 329 8.79 -8.59 15.99
C LEU A 329 7.37 -8.79 16.54
N TYR A 330 7.16 -9.88 17.27
CA TYR A 330 5.83 -10.29 17.69
C TYR A 330 5.76 -10.61 19.19
N ASP A 331 4.65 -10.15 19.80
CA ASP A 331 4.31 -10.40 21.21
C ASP A 331 2.84 -10.86 21.28
N LYS A 332 2.47 -11.59 22.30
CA LYS A 332 1.07 -11.99 22.58
C LYS A 332 0.11 -10.78 22.63
N ARG A 333 0.59 -9.62 23.08
CA ARG A 333 -0.16 -8.35 23.05
C ARG A 333 -0.51 -7.89 21.63
N ASP A 334 0.28 -8.26 20.64
CA ASP A 334 0.01 -7.89 19.24
C ASP A 334 -1.20 -8.66 18.69
N THR A 335 -1.40 -9.91 19.11
CA THR A 335 -2.63 -10.67 18.81
C THR A 335 -3.88 -9.90 19.28
N GLN A 336 -3.86 -9.42 20.51
CA GLN A 336 -4.99 -8.65 21.06
C GLN A 336 -5.20 -7.33 20.32
N LYS A 337 -4.12 -6.64 19.97
CA LYS A 337 -4.18 -5.42 19.16
C LYS A 337 -4.78 -5.68 17.78
N LEU A 338 -4.37 -6.77 17.11
CA LEU A 338 -4.90 -7.17 15.80
C LEU A 338 -6.39 -7.48 15.87
N ILE A 339 -6.85 -8.24 16.86
CA ILE A 339 -8.27 -8.54 17.08
C ILE A 339 -9.05 -7.24 17.34
N LYS A 340 -8.56 -6.36 18.22
CA LYS A 340 -9.21 -5.07 18.51
C LYS A 340 -9.34 -4.18 17.27
N ARG A 341 -8.46 -4.32 16.29
CA ARG A 341 -8.57 -3.58 15.02
C ARG A 341 -9.81 -3.95 14.22
N ILE A 342 -10.32 -5.18 14.34
CA ILE A 342 -11.57 -5.60 13.68
C ILE A 342 -12.72 -4.71 14.18
N ASP A 343 -12.87 -4.58 15.50
CA ASP A 343 -13.94 -3.77 16.09
C ASP A 343 -13.73 -2.27 15.87
N THR A 344 -12.47 -1.83 15.79
CA THR A 344 -12.15 -0.42 15.49
C THR A 344 -12.47 -0.06 14.04
N ASN A 345 -12.16 -0.94 13.08
CA ASN A 345 -12.41 -0.69 11.65
C ASN A 345 -13.88 -0.96 11.26
N PHE A 346 -14.56 -1.83 12.00
CA PHE A 346 -15.97 -2.18 11.78
C PHE A 346 -16.75 -2.04 13.08
N PRO A 347 -16.96 -0.79 13.55
CA PRO A 347 -17.76 -0.55 14.74
C PRO A 347 -19.21 -1.01 14.51
N PRO A 348 -20.00 -1.29 15.57
CA PRO A 348 -21.40 -1.70 15.45
C PRO A 348 -22.22 -0.74 14.59
N LYS A 349 -23.20 -1.26 13.84
CA LYS A 349 -24.03 -0.43 12.95
C LYS A 349 -24.76 0.69 13.70
N ASP A 350 -25.23 0.43 14.91
CA ASP A 350 -25.87 1.44 15.77
C ASP A 350 -24.92 2.60 16.08
N TYR A 351 -23.63 2.31 16.28
CA TYR A 351 -22.62 3.34 16.47
C TYR A 351 -22.40 4.16 15.19
N ILE A 352 -22.40 3.52 14.01
CA ILE A 352 -22.24 4.20 12.72
C ILE A 352 -23.41 5.15 12.48
N ILE A 353 -24.64 4.70 12.77
CA ILE A 353 -25.87 5.50 12.67
C ILE A 353 -25.78 6.67 13.64
N LYS A 354 -25.33 6.44 14.88
CA LYS A 354 -25.14 7.51 15.87
C LYS A 354 -24.13 8.56 15.38
N VAL A 355 -23.01 8.16 14.81
CA VAL A 355 -22.02 9.10 14.23
C VAL A 355 -22.65 9.95 13.12
N TYR A 356 -23.51 9.36 12.28
CA TYR A 356 -24.25 10.11 11.25
C TYR A 356 -25.23 11.12 11.82
N GLU A 357 -25.98 10.76 12.87
CA GLU A 357 -26.86 11.71 13.58
C GLU A 357 -26.07 12.85 14.22
N ASP A 358 -25.01 12.50 14.97
CA ASP A 358 -24.16 13.48 15.64
C ASP A 358 -23.51 14.44 14.62
N LEU A 359 -23.16 13.93 13.43
CA LEU A 359 -22.68 14.77 12.31
C LEU A 359 -23.75 15.76 11.82
N ALA A 360 -24.99 15.31 11.71
CA ALA A 360 -26.11 16.16 11.33
C ALA A 360 -26.42 17.23 12.39
N TYR A 361 -26.30 16.89 13.67
CA TYR A 361 -26.40 17.87 14.76
C TYR A 361 -25.24 18.86 14.75
N TYR A 362 -24.02 18.39 14.49
CA TYR A 362 -22.83 19.23 14.42
C TYR A 362 -22.95 20.34 13.37
N TYR A 363 -23.54 20.03 12.21
CA TYR A 363 -23.76 20.97 11.12
C TYR A 363 -25.18 21.57 11.07
N GLN A 364 -26.04 21.23 12.03
CA GLN A 364 -27.42 21.71 12.12
C GLN A 364 -28.24 21.43 10.84
N ILE A 365 -28.08 20.23 10.26
CA ILE A 365 -28.79 19.84 9.03
C ILE A 365 -30.13 19.23 9.41
N ALA A 366 -31.23 19.78 8.86
CA ALA A 366 -32.56 19.24 9.05
C ALA A 366 -32.78 17.94 8.24
N ALA A 367 -33.65 17.04 8.73
CA ALA A 367 -34.03 15.85 7.96
C ALA A 367 -34.65 16.25 6.62
N GLY A 368 -34.29 15.51 5.57
CA GLY A 368 -34.72 15.82 4.18
C GLY A 368 -33.99 16.98 3.51
N SER A 369 -32.89 17.49 4.11
CA SER A 369 -32.06 18.55 3.55
C SER A 369 -30.57 18.16 3.54
N GLY A 370 -29.71 19.01 3.00
CA GLY A 370 -28.26 18.87 3.08
C GLY A 370 -27.56 18.34 1.83
N TYR A 371 -28.27 17.84 0.83
CA TYR A 371 -27.68 17.38 -0.43
C TYR A 371 -26.73 18.42 -1.04
N GLY A 372 -25.52 18.01 -1.38
CA GLY A 372 -24.49 18.85 -2.01
C GLY A 372 -23.81 19.85 -1.07
N HIS A 373 -24.21 19.94 0.21
CA HIS A 373 -23.56 20.83 1.16
C HIS A 373 -22.22 20.25 1.63
N THR A 374 -21.16 21.06 1.52
CA THR A 374 -19.80 20.73 1.92
C THR A 374 -19.38 21.54 3.14
N PHE A 375 -18.81 20.88 4.12
CA PHE A 375 -18.37 21.45 5.39
C PHE A 375 -16.93 21.07 5.68
N SER A 376 -16.15 22.01 6.22
CA SER A 376 -14.84 21.66 6.81
C SER A 376 -15.05 20.78 8.04
N PHE A 377 -14.20 19.76 8.21
CA PHE A 377 -14.37 18.77 9.27
C PHE A 377 -13.06 18.54 10.04
N GLU A 378 -13.13 18.73 11.35
CA GLU A 378 -12.06 18.43 12.29
C GLU A 378 -12.49 17.28 13.18
N ILE A 379 -11.97 16.08 12.92
CA ILE A 379 -12.37 14.87 13.62
C ILE A 379 -12.12 14.95 15.12
N GLU A 380 -11.02 15.56 15.57
CA GLU A 380 -10.69 15.72 16.98
C GLU A 380 -11.73 16.58 17.70
N LYS A 381 -12.13 17.70 17.08
CA LYS A 381 -13.15 18.61 17.63
C LYS A 381 -14.52 17.94 17.68
N PHE A 382 -14.92 17.26 16.60
CA PHE A 382 -16.16 16.48 16.56
C PHE A 382 -16.19 15.41 17.65
N CYS A 383 -15.13 14.62 17.76
CA CYS A 383 -15.03 13.57 18.77
C CYS A 383 -15.03 14.10 20.20
N HIS A 384 -14.41 15.26 20.44
CA HIS A 384 -14.44 15.90 21.76
C HIS A 384 -15.86 16.32 22.16
N ILE A 385 -16.63 16.90 21.23
CA ILE A 385 -18.01 17.37 21.49
C ILE A 385 -18.95 16.20 21.76
N PHE A 386 -18.92 15.15 20.92
CA PHE A 386 -19.85 14.02 21.00
C PHE A 386 -19.29 12.81 21.76
N LYS A 387 -18.10 12.93 22.35
CA LYS A 387 -17.40 11.89 23.13
C LYS A 387 -17.16 10.59 22.34
N HIS A 388 -16.75 10.73 21.09
CA HIS A 388 -16.33 9.61 20.27
C HIS A 388 -14.83 9.34 20.38
N TYR A 389 -14.43 8.09 20.09
CA TYR A 389 -13.03 7.75 19.88
C TYR A 389 -12.63 8.05 18.41
N PRO A 390 -11.59 8.87 18.14
CA PRO A 390 -11.27 9.32 16.79
C PRO A 390 -11.11 8.21 15.75
N LEU A 391 -10.47 7.09 16.11
CA LEU A 391 -10.28 5.97 15.18
C LEU A 391 -11.59 5.27 14.81
N GLN A 392 -12.50 5.07 15.79
CA GLN A 392 -13.80 4.47 15.51
C GLN A 392 -14.72 5.42 14.74
N ALA A 393 -14.72 6.70 15.08
CA ALA A 393 -15.47 7.72 14.37
C ALA A 393 -14.98 7.85 12.91
N HIS A 394 -13.67 7.83 12.68
CA HIS A 394 -13.09 7.79 11.35
C HIS A 394 -13.59 6.56 10.55
N SER A 395 -13.57 5.38 11.16
CA SER A 395 -14.06 4.16 10.52
C SER A 395 -15.55 4.23 10.19
N ALA A 396 -16.36 4.78 11.10
CA ALA A 396 -17.79 5.00 10.86
C ALA A 396 -18.04 5.95 9.68
N LEU A 397 -17.31 7.07 9.60
CA LEU A 397 -17.40 8.02 8.50
C LEU A 397 -16.97 7.39 7.16
N VAL A 398 -15.91 6.56 7.15
CA VAL A 398 -15.49 5.81 5.95
C VAL A 398 -16.58 4.83 5.50
N ILE A 399 -17.27 4.16 6.43
CA ILE A 399 -18.38 3.25 6.11
C ILE A 399 -19.57 4.04 5.55
N LEU A 400 -19.94 5.18 6.16
CA LEU A 400 -21.00 6.07 5.67
C LEU A 400 -20.69 6.62 4.27
N ALA A 401 -19.42 6.94 3.99
CA ALA A 401 -18.99 7.36 2.68
C ALA A 401 -19.13 6.22 1.63
N ARG A 402 -18.75 5.00 2.00
CA ARG A 402 -18.96 3.83 1.14
C ARG A 402 -20.44 3.49 0.91
N ALA A 403 -21.28 3.77 1.89
CA ALA A 403 -22.72 3.63 1.81
C ALA A 403 -23.39 4.81 1.05
N GLN A 404 -22.60 5.76 0.53
CA GLN A 404 -23.04 6.91 -0.25
C GLN A 404 -23.95 7.89 0.50
N TYR A 405 -23.84 7.99 1.81
CA TYR A 405 -24.52 9.03 2.61
C TYR A 405 -23.73 10.34 2.61
N ILE A 406 -22.40 10.23 2.62
CA ILE A 406 -21.49 11.37 2.64
C ILE A 406 -20.30 11.09 1.70
N GLU A 407 -19.62 12.15 1.29
CA GLU A 407 -18.24 12.10 0.84
C GLU A 407 -17.36 12.57 2.00
N TYR A 408 -16.30 11.81 2.32
CA TYR A 408 -15.40 12.11 3.43
C TYR A 408 -13.96 12.13 2.94
N GLU A 409 -13.39 13.34 2.82
CA GLU A 409 -12.02 13.55 2.39
C GLU A 409 -11.14 13.91 3.58
N THR A 410 -10.12 13.10 3.83
CA THR A 410 -9.23 13.22 5.00
C THR A 410 -7.87 13.84 4.71
N ASP A 411 -7.45 13.84 3.45
CA ASP A 411 -6.15 14.39 3.02
C ASP A 411 -6.35 15.23 1.76
N PRO A 412 -6.98 16.41 1.93
CA PRO A 412 -7.19 17.29 0.81
C PRO A 412 -5.83 17.86 0.37
N GLU A 413 -5.20 17.28 -0.64
CA GLU A 413 -4.27 18.02 -1.50
C GLU A 413 -5.08 19.05 -2.31
N SER A 414 -6.01 19.76 -1.67
CA SER A 414 -6.83 20.74 -2.35
C SER A 414 -6.07 22.05 -2.41
N ARG A 415 -5.32 22.25 -3.49
CA ARG A 415 -4.94 23.59 -3.90
C ARG A 415 -6.19 24.44 -3.97
N ALA A 416 -6.06 25.72 -3.61
CA ALA A 416 -7.11 26.70 -3.80
C ALA A 416 -7.70 26.56 -5.23
N ARG A 417 -9.01 26.53 -5.36
CA ARG A 417 -9.68 26.44 -6.65
C ARG A 417 -10.85 27.38 -6.71
N LEU A 418 -11.13 27.89 -7.88
CA LEU A 418 -12.29 28.75 -8.10
C LEU A 418 -12.93 28.53 -9.49
N MET A 419 -14.19 28.92 -9.59
CA MET A 419 -14.95 28.98 -10.83
C MET A 419 -15.79 30.26 -10.82
N PHE A 420 -15.86 30.99 -11.94
CA PHE A 420 -16.79 32.10 -12.07
C PHE A 420 -18.22 31.57 -12.21
N LEU A 421 -19.13 32.13 -11.41
CA LEU A 421 -20.56 31.83 -11.48
C LEU A 421 -21.26 32.73 -12.53
N LEU A 422 -20.72 33.91 -12.76
CA LEU A 422 -21.15 34.84 -13.79
C LEU A 422 -20.51 34.47 -15.14
N ASN A 423 -21.24 34.66 -16.23
CA ASN A 423 -20.63 34.54 -17.54
C ASN A 423 -19.73 35.75 -17.86
N ARG A 424 -18.95 35.65 -18.95
CA ARG A 424 -17.98 36.68 -19.31
C ARG A 424 -18.58 38.06 -19.51
N ASN A 425 -19.79 38.14 -20.10
CA ASN A 425 -20.46 39.41 -20.38
C ASN A 425 -21.04 40.03 -19.10
N GLU A 426 -21.51 39.22 -18.17
CA GLU A 426 -22.02 39.67 -16.88
C GLU A 426 -20.88 40.21 -16.01
N LEU A 427 -19.72 39.56 -16.04
CA LEU A 427 -18.55 39.98 -15.29
C LEU A 427 -18.04 41.38 -15.74
N TYR A 428 -18.08 41.66 -17.05
CA TYR A 428 -17.67 42.97 -17.57
C TYR A 428 -18.70 44.10 -17.29
N ARG A 429 -19.89 43.79 -16.83
CA ARG A 429 -20.95 44.76 -16.48
C ARG A 429 -21.02 45.09 -14.99
N LEU A 430 -20.09 44.53 -14.17
CA LEU A 430 -20.03 44.82 -12.75
C LEU A 430 -19.38 46.19 -12.50
N ASP A 431 -20.20 47.15 -12.06
CA ASP A 431 -19.78 48.53 -11.77
C ASP A 431 -19.35 48.73 -10.29
N ASP A 432 -19.52 47.70 -9.46
CA ASP A 432 -19.31 47.75 -8.01
C ASP A 432 -18.01 47.06 -7.54
N LEU A 433 -17.08 46.77 -8.45
CA LEU A 433 -15.77 46.21 -8.14
C LEU A 433 -14.78 47.31 -7.67
N THR A 434 -14.01 46.98 -6.65
CA THR A 434 -12.88 47.83 -6.29
C THR A 434 -11.77 47.69 -7.33
N LYS A 435 -10.85 48.67 -7.39
CA LYS A 435 -9.69 48.62 -8.30
C LYS A 435 -8.80 47.38 -8.04
N GLN A 436 -8.70 46.96 -6.79
CA GLN A 436 -7.95 45.75 -6.43
C GLN A 436 -8.67 44.46 -6.84
N GLU A 437 -10.00 44.40 -6.69
CA GLU A 437 -10.79 43.26 -7.15
C GLU A 437 -10.75 43.12 -8.68
N ASP A 438 -10.81 44.23 -9.41
CA ASP A 438 -10.69 44.20 -10.88
C ASP A 438 -9.29 43.75 -11.32
N ALA A 439 -8.23 44.22 -10.65
CA ALA A 439 -6.85 43.78 -10.88
C ALA A 439 -6.70 42.28 -10.59
N LEU A 440 -7.30 41.79 -9.50
CA LEU A 440 -7.30 40.36 -9.14
C LEU A 440 -8.04 39.52 -10.20
N ILE A 441 -9.24 39.92 -10.61
CA ILE A 441 -10.01 39.23 -11.64
C ILE A 441 -9.24 39.20 -12.97
N THR A 442 -8.63 40.31 -13.35
CA THR A 442 -7.78 40.38 -14.55
C THR A 442 -6.58 39.44 -14.46
N ALA A 443 -5.91 39.39 -13.32
CA ALA A 443 -4.81 38.46 -13.09
C ALA A 443 -5.26 36.99 -13.21
N LEU A 444 -6.37 36.65 -12.59
CA LEU A 444 -6.96 35.30 -12.66
C LEU A 444 -7.29 34.90 -14.10
N LEU A 445 -7.95 35.77 -14.86
CA LEU A 445 -8.32 35.49 -16.24
C LEU A 445 -7.13 35.37 -17.20
N ARG A 446 -6.03 36.03 -16.89
CA ARG A 446 -4.78 35.90 -17.66
C ARG A 446 -3.97 34.66 -17.32
N LEU A 447 -3.94 34.29 -16.05
CA LEU A 447 -3.19 33.13 -15.59
C LEU A 447 -3.91 31.81 -15.83
N TYR A 448 -5.27 31.81 -15.84
CA TYR A 448 -6.08 30.58 -15.84
C TYR A 448 -7.20 30.64 -16.90
N GLY A 449 -7.08 29.84 -17.93
CA GLY A 449 -7.97 29.91 -19.11
C GLY A 449 -9.37 29.29 -19.01
N SER A 450 -9.73 28.61 -17.92
CA SER A 450 -10.97 27.78 -17.86
C SER A 450 -11.92 28.12 -16.72
N LEU A 451 -11.76 29.27 -16.11
CA LEU A 451 -12.48 29.69 -14.91
C LEU A 451 -14.02 29.83 -15.06
N PHE A 452 -14.53 29.90 -16.28
CA PHE A 452 -15.97 30.00 -16.57
C PHE A 452 -16.66 28.66 -16.81
N VAL A 453 -15.88 27.57 -16.93
CA VAL A 453 -16.43 26.28 -17.38
C VAL A 453 -16.33 25.22 -16.28
N ASP A 454 -15.27 25.28 -15.45
CA ASP A 454 -15.04 24.31 -14.41
C ASP A 454 -14.14 24.91 -13.31
N TYR A 455 -14.13 24.26 -12.13
CA TYR A 455 -13.21 24.61 -11.06
C TYR A 455 -11.76 24.48 -11.52
N THR A 456 -11.05 25.59 -11.48
CA THR A 456 -9.64 25.65 -11.84
C THR A 456 -8.81 25.82 -10.59
N PHE A 457 -7.79 24.96 -10.42
CA PHE A 457 -6.84 25.10 -9.34
C PHE A 457 -6.00 26.36 -9.56
N ILE A 458 -5.89 27.18 -8.52
CA ILE A 458 -5.11 28.40 -8.53
C ILE A 458 -3.98 28.31 -7.49
N ASP A 459 -2.86 28.95 -7.79
CA ASP A 459 -1.76 29.19 -6.85
C ASP A 459 -1.83 30.64 -6.39
N LEU A 460 -2.19 30.84 -5.11
CA LEU A 460 -2.33 32.19 -4.55
C LEU A 460 -1.00 32.94 -4.53
N GLY A 461 0.14 32.25 -4.44
CA GLY A 461 1.47 32.86 -4.54
C GLY A 461 1.72 33.41 -5.93
N LEU A 462 1.46 32.61 -6.97
CA LEU A 462 1.59 33.04 -8.37
C LEU A 462 0.65 34.20 -8.71
N VAL A 463 -0.59 34.18 -8.18
CA VAL A 463 -1.55 35.30 -8.34
C VAL A 463 -1.04 36.55 -7.62
N ALA A 464 -0.44 36.41 -6.43
CA ALA A 464 0.13 37.51 -5.68
C ALA A 464 1.33 38.15 -6.43
N ASP A 465 2.24 37.34 -6.95
CA ASP A 465 3.39 37.80 -7.72
C ASP A 465 2.95 38.54 -9.00
N TYR A 466 1.90 38.03 -9.67
CA TYR A 466 1.39 38.65 -10.90
C TYR A 466 0.58 39.92 -10.67
N SER A 467 -0.28 39.94 -9.64
CA SER A 467 -1.17 41.08 -9.33
C SER A 467 -0.51 42.15 -8.47
N GLN A 468 0.67 41.86 -7.86
CA GLN A 468 1.34 42.67 -6.85
C GLN A 468 0.47 42.95 -5.61
N ILE A 469 -0.49 42.04 -5.32
CA ILE A 469 -1.38 42.10 -4.16
C ILE A 469 -0.93 41.03 -3.15
N PRO A 470 -0.81 41.38 -1.84
CA PRO A 470 -0.45 40.39 -0.82
C PRO A 470 -1.41 39.16 -0.80
N GLN A 471 -0.86 37.98 -0.64
CA GLN A 471 -1.62 36.71 -0.67
C GLN A 471 -2.79 36.69 0.32
N GLN A 472 -2.63 37.32 1.49
CA GLN A 472 -3.68 37.44 2.50
C GLN A 472 -4.87 38.28 2.02
N GLU A 473 -4.60 39.40 1.32
CA GLU A 473 -5.63 40.27 0.75
C GLU A 473 -6.37 39.57 -0.41
N ILE A 474 -5.63 38.83 -1.26
CA ILE A 474 -6.22 38.00 -2.32
C ILE A 474 -7.21 36.99 -1.73
N TYR A 475 -6.83 36.29 -0.66
CA TYR A 475 -7.71 35.34 0.02
C TYR A 475 -9.01 35.99 0.49
N LEU A 476 -8.92 37.16 1.14
CA LEU A 476 -10.10 37.88 1.63
C LEU A 476 -10.99 38.39 0.49
N MET A 477 -10.39 38.90 -0.59
CA MET A 477 -11.12 39.35 -1.78
C MET A 477 -11.81 38.18 -2.47
N LEU A 478 -11.17 37.04 -2.67
CA LEU A 478 -11.78 35.85 -3.24
C LEU A 478 -12.96 35.35 -2.39
N LYS A 479 -12.86 35.44 -1.08
CA LYS A 479 -13.94 35.09 -0.16
C LYS A 479 -15.10 36.08 -0.28
N SER A 480 -14.84 37.39 -0.38
CA SER A 480 -15.84 38.42 -0.61
C SER A 480 -16.55 38.23 -1.95
N LEU A 481 -15.80 38.02 -3.04
CA LEU A 481 -16.36 37.78 -4.37
C LEU A 481 -17.21 36.49 -4.40
N SER A 482 -16.83 35.49 -3.63
CA SER A 482 -17.59 34.24 -3.48
C SER A 482 -18.93 34.47 -2.73
N GLN A 483 -18.92 35.27 -1.66
CA GLN A 483 -20.14 35.63 -0.94
C GLN A 483 -21.11 36.46 -1.81
N ARG A 484 -20.58 37.32 -2.70
CA ARG A 484 -21.34 38.10 -3.68
C ARG A 484 -21.79 37.27 -4.89
N ARG A 485 -21.50 35.94 -4.91
CA ARG A 485 -21.84 35.01 -6.01
C ARG A 485 -21.29 35.42 -7.40
N ILE A 486 -20.18 36.16 -7.41
CA ILE A 486 -19.47 36.50 -8.66
C ILE A 486 -18.66 35.27 -9.10
N LEU A 487 -18.01 34.62 -8.16
CA LEU A 487 -17.29 33.35 -8.34
C LEU A 487 -17.57 32.42 -7.16
N HIS A 488 -17.23 31.15 -7.29
CA HIS A 488 -17.20 30.23 -6.18
C HIS A 488 -15.73 29.90 -5.88
N PHE A 489 -15.25 30.31 -4.70
CA PHE A 489 -13.90 30.09 -4.26
C PHE A 489 -13.86 29.01 -3.17
N ILE A 490 -13.08 27.96 -3.44
CA ILE A 490 -12.77 26.93 -2.47
C ILE A 490 -11.30 27.15 -2.10
N PRO A 491 -11.01 27.65 -0.90
CA PRO A 491 -9.65 27.90 -0.47
C PRO A 491 -8.82 26.64 -0.40
N GLU A 492 -7.51 26.80 -0.45
CA GLU A 492 -6.58 25.75 -0.04
C GLU A 492 -6.91 25.36 1.40
N SER A 493 -7.49 24.21 1.57
CA SER A 493 -7.84 23.68 2.88
C SER A 493 -6.96 22.48 3.14
N LYS A 494 -6.12 22.57 4.14
CA LYS A 494 -5.50 21.42 4.80
C LYS A 494 -6.49 20.74 5.73
N THR A 495 -7.70 21.23 5.80
CA THR A 495 -8.75 20.74 6.69
C THR A 495 -9.58 19.72 5.92
N PRO A 496 -9.72 18.49 6.42
CA PRO A 496 -10.65 17.50 5.89
C PRO A 496 -12.05 18.09 5.70
N TYR A 497 -12.81 17.56 4.74
CA TYR A 497 -14.19 18.01 4.53
C TYR A 497 -15.16 16.84 4.42
N ILE A 498 -16.43 17.15 4.69
CA ILE A 498 -17.55 16.24 4.51
C ILE A 498 -18.57 16.92 3.59
N THR A 499 -19.02 16.18 2.59
CA THR A 499 -20.12 16.58 1.70
C THR A 499 -21.27 15.59 1.83
N TYR A 500 -22.49 16.06 2.02
CA TYR A 500 -23.67 15.20 1.98
C TYR A 500 -23.99 14.84 0.52
N THR A 501 -23.91 13.56 0.18
CA THR A 501 -24.17 13.05 -1.18
C THR A 501 -25.64 12.76 -1.44
N GLN A 502 -26.46 12.82 -0.40
CA GLN A 502 -27.92 12.77 -0.44
C GLN A 502 -28.50 13.61 0.70
N ASN A 503 -29.82 13.86 0.67
CA ASN A 503 -30.47 14.55 1.78
C ASN A 503 -30.34 13.72 3.07
N ARG A 504 -30.24 14.41 4.22
CA ARG A 504 -30.18 13.75 5.53
C ARG A 504 -31.38 12.83 5.72
N GLU A 505 -31.11 11.57 5.92
CA GLU A 505 -32.09 10.55 6.30
C GLU A 505 -32.28 10.47 7.82
N LEU A 506 -33.43 9.97 8.24
CA LEU A 506 -33.68 9.63 9.63
C LEU A 506 -32.92 8.33 9.98
N PRO A 507 -32.50 8.15 11.26
CA PRO A 507 -31.74 6.97 11.70
C PRO A 507 -32.37 5.63 11.31
N GLU A 508 -33.69 5.54 11.41
CA GLU A 508 -34.44 4.31 11.12
C GLU A 508 -34.46 3.95 9.62
N ARG A 509 -34.11 4.90 8.74
CA ARG A 509 -34.06 4.72 7.30
C ARG A 509 -32.65 4.50 6.76
N ILE A 510 -31.66 4.58 7.62
CA ILE A 510 -30.27 4.36 7.22
C ILE A 510 -30.03 2.88 6.96
N VAL A 511 -29.69 2.54 5.74
CA VAL A 511 -29.39 1.17 5.33
C VAL A 511 -27.90 1.04 4.98
N ILE A 512 -27.19 0.25 5.75
CA ILE A 512 -25.81 -0.14 5.45
C ILE A 512 -25.84 -1.56 4.89
N SER A 513 -25.59 -1.68 3.58
CA SER A 513 -25.72 -2.95 2.87
C SER A 513 -24.67 -3.98 3.34
N LYS A 514 -24.94 -5.27 3.08
CA LYS A 514 -24.01 -6.37 3.44
C LYS A 514 -22.68 -6.24 2.72
N GLU A 515 -22.67 -5.73 1.50
CA GLU A 515 -21.46 -5.52 0.69
C GLU A 515 -20.55 -4.43 1.30
N VAL A 516 -21.15 -3.43 1.93
CA VAL A 516 -20.41 -2.32 2.56
C VAL A 516 -19.87 -2.71 3.93
N TYR A 517 -20.59 -3.54 4.69
CA TYR A 517 -20.23 -3.82 6.09
C TYR A 517 -19.87 -5.30 6.33
N GLU A 518 -20.85 -6.24 6.26
CA GLU A 518 -20.67 -7.62 6.70
C GLU A 518 -19.59 -8.36 5.90
N TYR A 519 -19.65 -8.33 4.57
CA TYR A 519 -18.67 -9.03 3.74
C TYR A 519 -17.27 -8.46 3.91
N ARG A 520 -17.16 -7.13 4.05
CA ARG A 520 -15.87 -6.48 4.29
C ARG A 520 -15.30 -6.78 5.67
N LYS A 521 -16.15 -6.84 6.69
CA LYS A 521 -15.77 -7.22 8.05
C LYS A 521 -15.26 -8.66 8.07
N GLU A 522 -15.96 -9.57 7.39
CA GLU A 522 -15.57 -10.97 7.30
C GLU A 522 -14.20 -11.12 6.61
N GLU A 523 -14.00 -10.47 5.46
CA GLU A 523 -12.73 -10.52 4.74
C GLU A 523 -11.57 -9.88 5.54
N PHE A 524 -11.83 -8.77 6.20
CA PHE A 524 -10.83 -8.16 7.08
C PHE A 524 -10.47 -9.08 8.25
N THR A 525 -11.48 -9.74 8.82
CA THR A 525 -11.28 -10.72 9.91
C THR A 525 -10.45 -11.92 9.43
N LYS A 526 -10.74 -12.46 8.25
CA LYS A 526 -9.94 -13.55 7.64
C LYS A 526 -8.47 -13.15 7.49
N ARG A 527 -8.19 -11.93 7.01
CA ARG A 527 -6.82 -11.42 6.84
C ARG A 527 -6.10 -11.26 8.19
N ILE A 528 -6.77 -10.68 9.18
CA ILE A 528 -6.22 -10.56 10.53
C ILE A 528 -5.89 -11.96 11.10
N ASN A 529 -6.81 -12.91 10.99
CA ASN A 529 -6.60 -14.27 11.48
C ASN A 529 -5.46 -14.99 10.73
N ALA A 530 -5.32 -14.80 9.43
CA ALA A 530 -4.20 -15.33 8.66
C ALA A 530 -2.85 -14.75 9.15
N MET A 531 -2.80 -13.44 9.45
CA MET A 531 -1.59 -12.80 9.99
C MET A 531 -1.26 -13.30 11.39
N ILE A 532 -2.26 -13.49 12.25
CA ILE A 532 -2.09 -14.07 13.59
C ILE A 532 -1.59 -15.52 13.49
N ALA A 533 -2.17 -16.32 12.60
CA ALA A 533 -1.74 -17.70 12.37
C ALA A 533 -0.29 -17.75 11.89
N TYR A 534 0.08 -16.91 10.91
CA TYR A 534 1.46 -16.81 10.44
C TYR A 534 2.47 -16.47 11.53
N ALA A 535 2.11 -15.52 12.42
CA ALA A 535 3.00 -15.08 13.48
C ALA A 535 3.17 -16.12 14.61
N ASN A 536 2.14 -16.93 14.87
CA ASN A 536 2.13 -17.89 15.99
C ASN A 536 2.49 -19.34 15.57
N ASP A 537 2.48 -19.66 14.27
CA ASP A 537 2.89 -21.00 13.82
C ASP A 537 4.40 -21.19 14.04
N THR A 538 4.78 -22.26 14.73
CA THR A 538 6.16 -22.64 15.00
C THR A 538 6.58 -23.93 14.30
N THR A 539 5.71 -24.49 13.47
CA THR A 539 5.89 -25.82 12.85
C THR A 539 6.09 -25.76 11.34
N THR A 540 5.41 -24.82 10.68
CA THR A 540 5.40 -24.72 9.21
C THR A 540 6.41 -23.70 8.72
N CYS A 541 7.20 -24.06 7.71
CA CYS A 541 8.15 -23.15 7.05
C CYS A 541 7.49 -21.82 6.65
N ARG A 542 8.07 -20.67 7.03
CA ARG A 542 7.55 -19.32 6.78
C ARG A 542 7.29 -19.05 5.30
N SER A 543 8.24 -19.43 4.44
CA SER A 543 8.08 -19.27 2.98
C SER A 543 6.91 -20.09 2.45
N LYS A 544 6.76 -21.33 2.92
CA LYS A 544 5.68 -22.24 2.53
C LYS A 544 4.30 -21.69 2.94
N MET A 545 4.18 -21.12 4.15
CA MET A 545 2.94 -20.46 4.59
C MET A 545 2.55 -19.30 3.68
N LEU A 546 3.51 -18.41 3.35
CA LEU A 546 3.27 -17.27 2.48
C LEU A 546 2.86 -17.71 1.07
N LEU A 547 3.56 -18.68 0.48
CA LEU A 547 3.25 -19.19 -0.85
C LEU A 547 1.88 -19.87 -0.90
N ASN A 548 1.55 -20.68 0.11
CA ASN A 548 0.23 -21.31 0.23
C ASN A 548 -0.91 -20.28 0.32
N TYR A 549 -0.69 -19.18 1.03
CA TYR A 549 -1.66 -18.09 1.13
C TYR A 549 -1.99 -17.49 -0.25
N PHE A 550 -1.00 -17.35 -1.13
CA PHE A 550 -1.17 -16.89 -2.52
C PHE A 550 -1.54 -18.01 -3.50
N GLY A 551 -1.91 -19.20 -2.99
CA GLY A 551 -2.33 -20.34 -3.80
C GLY A 551 -1.18 -21.02 -4.57
N GLU A 552 0.06 -20.85 -4.13
CA GLU A 552 1.22 -21.56 -4.67
C GLU A 552 1.65 -22.67 -3.71
N LYS A 553 1.54 -23.92 -4.17
CA LYS A 553 1.98 -25.08 -3.39
C LYS A 553 3.48 -25.26 -3.53
N GLN A 554 4.17 -25.42 -2.42
CA GLN A 554 5.61 -25.71 -2.37
C GLN A 554 5.81 -27.03 -1.61
N ASP A 555 6.55 -27.96 -2.23
CA ASP A 555 6.78 -29.30 -1.67
C ASP A 555 7.96 -29.35 -0.71
N HIS A 556 8.86 -28.36 -0.73
CA HIS A 556 10.06 -28.28 0.08
C HIS A 556 10.03 -27.09 1.05
N ASP A 557 10.73 -27.22 2.15
CA ASP A 557 10.95 -26.14 3.10
C ASP A 557 12.12 -25.24 2.65
N CYS A 558 12.10 -23.96 3.03
CA CYS A 558 13.10 -23.00 2.58
C CYS A 558 14.50 -23.22 3.20
N GLY A 559 14.61 -23.98 4.29
CA GLY A 559 15.86 -24.34 4.99
C GLY A 559 16.55 -23.19 5.73
N ARG A 560 15.92 -21.98 5.82
CA ARG A 560 16.60 -20.78 6.34
C ARG A 560 15.75 -19.84 7.18
N CYS A 561 14.43 -20.03 7.25
CA CYS A 561 13.59 -19.29 8.19
C CYS A 561 13.81 -19.78 9.62
N ASP A 562 13.30 -19.03 10.60
CA ASP A 562 13.35 -19.39 12.02
C ASP A 562 12.91 -20.85 12.24
N VAL A 563 11.74 -21.24 11.78
CA VAL A 563 11.19 -22.60 11.94
C VAL A 563 12.09 -23.66 11.31
N CYS A 564 12.61 -23.45 10.11
CA CYS A 564 13.48 -24.43 9.45
C CYS A 564 14.82 -24.60 10.18
N LEU A 565 15.36 -23.51 10.73
CA LEU A 565 16.62 -23.55 11.49
C LEU A 565 16.43 -24.25 12.84
N ASP A 566 15.31 -23.97 13.52
CA ASP A 566 14.98 -24.61 14.79
C ASP A 566 14.74 -26.13 14.59
N ASN A 567 14.00 -26.52 13.54
CA ASN A 567 13.78 -27.92 13.21
C ASN A 567 15.10 -28.65 12.89
N ASN A 568 15.99 -28.03 12.10
CA ASN A 568 17.30 -28.62 11.80
C ASN A 568 18.17 -28.77 13.07
N THR A 569 18.12 -27.77 13.96
CA THR A 569 18.86 -27.82 15.23
C THR A 569 18.32 -28.94 16.13
N ASN A 570 16.99 -29.10 16.18
CA ASN A 570 16.35 -30.18 16.95
C ASN A 570 16.67 -31.56 16.35
N GLN A 571 16.61 -31.73 15.02
CA GLN A 571 17.00 -33.00 14.37
C GLN A 571 18.46 -33.36 14.64
N VAL A 572 19.38 -32.41 14.52
CA VAL A 572 20.80 -32.64 14.83
C VAL A 572 21.00 -32.96 16.31
N ALA A 573 20.19 -32.37 17.19
CA ALA A 573 20.22 -32.70 18.63
C ALA A 573 19.68 -34.12 18.87
N GLU A 574 18.57 -34.49 18.24
CA GLU A 574 17.99 -35.84 18.30
C GLU A 574 18.95 -36.89 17.74
N GLU A 575 19.57 -36.67 16.57
CA GLU A 575 20.57 -37.57 16.00
C GLU A 575 21.78 -37.77 16.89
N LYS A 576 22.18 -36.79 17.69
CA LYS A 576 23.26 -36.90 18.68
C LYS A 576 22.81 -37.58 19.97
N ILE A 577 21.54 -37.48 20.31
CA ILE A 577 20.95 -38.06 21.52
C ILE A 577 20.59 -39.52 21.31
N ASP A 578 20.21 -39.96 20.11
CA ASP A 578 19.78 -41.32 19.77
C ASP A 578 20.84 -42.40 20.12
N PRO A 579 22.14 -42.25 19.81
CA PRO A 579 23.16 -43.20 20.23
C PRO A 579 23.28 -43.26 21.75
N VAL A 580 23.10 -42.15 22.45
CA VAL A 580 23.15 -42.06 23.91
C VAL A 580 21.93 -42.74 24.53
N ARG A 581 20.75 -42.54 23.96
CA ARG A 581 19.51 -43.27 24.33
C ARG A 581 19.68 -44.78 24.25
N HIS A 582 20.24 -45.27 23.13
CA HIS A 582 20.48 -46.69 22.94
C HIS A 582 21.44 -47.28 24.01
N GLN A 583 22.50 -46.53 24.37
CA GLN A 583 23.40 -46.97 25.42
C GLN A 583 22.77 -46.98 26.81
N ILE A 584 21.92 -45.98 27.13
CA ILE A 584 21.16 -45.95 28.39
C ILE A 584 20.16 -47.12 28.44
N LEU A 585 19.40 -47.34 27.36
CA LEU A 585 18.44 -48.45 27.30
C LEU A 585 19.11 -49.82 27.36
N ASN A 586 20.27 -49.98 26.73
CA ASN A 586 21.06 -51.20 26.83
C ASN A 586 21.57 -51.44 28.26
N LEU A 587 22.01 -50.40 28.98
CA LEU A 587 22.40 -50.51 30.39
C LEU A 587 21.24 -50.96 31.29
N LEU A 588 20.02 -50.50 30.99
CA LEU A 588 18.80 -50.78 31.75
C LEU A 588 18.02 -51.99 31.22
N ALA A 589 18.57 -52.73 30.24
CA ALA A 589 17.89 -53.86 29.57
C ALA A 589 17.60 -55.05 30.49
N ASP A 590 18.29 -55.14 31.61
CA ASP A 590 18.08 -56.17 32.65
C ASP A 590 16.80 -55.89 33.49
N LYS A 591 16.15 -54.71 33.28
CA LYS A 591 14.97 -54.23 34.01
C LYS A 591 15.17 -54.12 35.54
N ALA A 592 16.40 -54.16 36.01
CA ALA A 592 16.73 -53.93 37.40
C ALA A 592 16.75 -52.44 37.75
N PRO A 593 16.58 -52.06 39.00
CA PRO A 593 16.75 -50.67 39.46
C PRO A 593 18.24 -50.30 39.41
N HIS A 594 18.60 -49.24 38.68
CA HIS A 594 19.97 -48.73 38.57
C HIS A 594 20.10 -47.35 39.21
N TYR A 595 21.26 -47.03 39.77
CA TYR A 595 21.52 -45.68 40.25
C TYR A 595 21.88 -44.72 39.12
N ILE A 596 21.42 -43.49 39.20
CA ILE A 596 21.74 -42.42 38.23
C ILE A 596 23.25 -42.27 38.05
N THR A 597 24.03 -42.55 39.10
CA THR A 597 25.49 -42.52 39.06
C THR A 597 26.13 -43.59 38.16
N GLU A 598 25.44 -44.67 37.86
CA GLU A 598 25.90 -45.70 36.92
C GLU A 598 25.78 -45.22 35.48
N ILE A 599 24.70 -44.50 35.17
CA ILE A 599 24.50 -43.84 33.87
C ILE A 599 25.52 -42.69 33.69
N ALA A 600 25.85 -41.97 34.76
CA ALA A 600 26.86 -40.93 34.75
C ALA A 600 28.31 -41.45 34.53
N ARG A 601 28.54 -42.76 34.65
CA ARG A 601 29.82 -43.41 34.36
C ARG A 601 30.01 -43.78 32.89
N LEU A 602 28.96 -43.66 32.07
CA LEU A 602 29.11 -43.82 30.64
C LEU A 602 30.06 -42.74 30.09
N THR A 603 31.01 -43.15 29.27
CA THR A 603 32.03 -42.25 28.66
C THR A 603 31.41 -41.38 27.58
N LEU A 604 30.36 -40.64 27.94
CA LEU A 604 29.56 -39.80 27.04
C LEU A 604 29.50 -38.36 27.58
N PRO A 605 29.27 -37.35 26.71
CA PRO A 605 29.14 -35.97 27.14
C PRO A 605 27.94 -35.79 28.10
N ARG A 606 28.18 -35.23 29.27
CA ARG A 606 27.16 -35.06 30.33
C ARG A 606 25.88 -34.40 29.87
N GLU A 607 25.96 -33.38 29.00
CA GLU A 607 24.82 -32.68 28.47
C GLU A 607 23.91 -33.60 27.63
N GLN A 608 24.49 -34.46 26.81
CA GLN A 608 23.77 -35.43 25.98
C GLN A 608 23.14 -36.54 26.84
N VAL A 609 23.81 -37.01 27.86
CA VAL A 609 23.29 -38.00 28.83
C VAL A 609 22.08 -37.41 29.57
N THR A 610 22.19 -36.16 30.03
CA THR A 610 21.10 -35.49 30.76
C THR A 610 19.89 -35.30 29.85
N ALA A 611 20.10 -34.85 28.61
CA ALA A 611 19.04 -34.66 27.63
C ALA A 611 18.33 -35.98 27.23
N ALA A 612 19.12 -37.04 26.99
CA ALA A 612 18.59 -38.36 26.67
C ALA A 612 17.81 -38.99 27.84
N LEU A 613 18.27 -38.83 29.06
CA LEU A 613 17.57 -39.25 30.27
C LEU A 613 16.24 -38.52 30.45
N GLN A 614 16.24 -37.20 30.27
CA GLN A 614 15.02 -36.40 30.37
C GLN A 614 14.01 -36.82 29.31
N ALA A 615 14.41 -36.98 28.06
CA ALA A 615 13.55 -37.45 26.99
C ALA A 615 12.94 -38.84 27.29
N LEU A 616 13.72 -39.79 27.79
CA LEU A 616 13.21 -41.11 28.13
C LEU A 616 12.26 -41.10 29.34
N LEU A 617 12.40 -40.15 30.27
CA LEU A 617 11.48 -39.93 31.37
C LEU A 617 10.16 -39.26 30.90
N ASP A 618 10.28 -38.27 30.04
CA ASP A 618 9.13 -37.54 29.46
C ASP A 618 8.28 -38.45 28.56
N GLU A 619 8.90 -39.40 27.85
CA GLU A 619 8.25 -40.46 27.07
C GLU A 619 7.71 -41.63 27.94
N GLU A 620 7.83 -41.53 29.25
CA GLU A 620 7.43 -42.57 30.22
C GLU A 620 8.05 -43.96 29.95
N ILE A 621 9.19 -44.03 29.26
CA ILE A 621 9.94 -45.28 29.06
C ILE A 621 10.69 -45.65 30.32
N LEU A 622 11.17 -44.63 31.04
CA LEU A 622 11.85 -44.81 32.35
C LEU A 622 11.01 -44.20 33.47
N ILE A 623 11.18 -44.77 34.66
CA ILE A 623 10.63 -44.25 35.91
C ILE A 623 11.80 -43.89 36.82
N LYS A 624 11.74 -42.70 37.41
CA LYS A 624 12.71 -42.21 38.39
C LYS A 624 12.07 -42.15 39.76
N GLU A 625 12.68 -42.85 40.70
CA GLU A 625 12.33 -42.81 42.13
C GLU A 625 13.58 -42.39 42.90
N ASP A 626 13.64 -41.14 43.39
CA ASP A 626 14.81 -40.52 44.03
C ASP A 626 16.08 -40.58 43.16
N SER A 627 17.06 -41.40 43.52
CA SER A 627 18.32 -41.57 42.79
C SER A 627 18.37 -42.85 41.95
N ILE A 628 17.25 -43.56 41.83
CA ILE A 628 17.11 -44.81 41.13
C ILE A 628 16.28 -44.62 39.86
N ILE A 629 16.71 -45.27 38.78
CA ILE A 629 16.03 -45.29 37.48
C ILE A 629 15.80 -46.75 37.08
N ARG A 630 14.61 -47.03 36.55
CA ARG A 630 14.23 -48.33 35.98
C ARG A 630 13.41 -48.18 34.72
N MET A 631 13.41 -49.19 33.89
CA MET A 631 12.43 -49.28 32.80
C MET A 631 11.00 -49.47 33.35
N LYS A 632 10.01 -48.84 32.67
CA LYS A 632 8.59 -48.94 33.04
C LYS A 632 8.08 -50.36 32.84
#